data_6ec0d2cfc5ebbc8d92f6faa7d7fa3442
#
_entry.id   6ec0d2cfc5ebbc8d92f6faa7d7fa3442
#
_cell.length_a   1.000
_cell.length_b   1.000
_cell.length_c   1.000
_cell.angle_alpha   90.00
_cell.angle_beta   90.00
_cell.angle_gamma   90.00
#
_symmetry.space_group_name_H-M   'P 1'
#
loop_
_entity.id
_entity.type
_entity.pdbx_description
1 polymer ?
#
loop_
_entity_poly.entity_id
_entity_poly.type
_entity_poly.pdbx_seq_one_letter_code
_entity_poly.pdbx_strand_id
1 'polypeptide(L)'
;MYALTMRFVLPESTDWSKIPALMEDRAQTLYRNMPGLISKAFIYDPVTREYGGNYVWESREAIDAFLASAIVAQAREKFGDPIFSVHPIAVYLDRGHVIVPTDAAPARKS
;
A
#
# COMPACT_ATOMS: atom_id res chain seq x y z
N MET A 1 13.71 -1.01 -4.30
CA MET A 1 12.44 -1.65 -3.92
C MET A 1 12.08 -1.26 -2.50
N TYR A 2 10.84 -0.88 -2.28
CA TYR A 2 10.38 -0.31 -1.00
C TYR A 2 9.05 -0.91 -0.58
N ALA A 3 8.87 -1.08 0.72
CA ALA A 3 7.61 -1.50 1.30
C ALA A 3 6.87 -0.27 1.83
N LEU A 4 5.57 -0.22 1.54
CA LEU A 4 4.66 0.77 2.09
C LEU A 4 3.55 0.02 2.81
N THR A 5 3.31 0.37 4.07
CA THR A 5 2.09 -0.05 4.75
C THR A 5 1.23 1.18 4.95
N MET A 6 -0.06 1.08 4.67
CA MET A 6 -0.97 2.22 4.81
C MET A 6 -2.32 1.73 5.31
N ARG A 7 -2.87 2.41 6.32
CA ARG A 7 -4.17 2.08 6.89
C ARG A 7 -4.97 3.33 7.21
N PHE A 8 -6.25 3.25 6.91
CA PHE A 8 -7.25 4.23 7.35
C PHE A 8 -8.12 3.58 8.40
N VAL A 9 -8.60 4.38 9.35
CA VAL A 9 -9.60 3.94 10.33
C VAL A 9 -10.96 4.41 9.85
N LEU A 10 -11.84 3.48 9.55
CA LEU A 10 -13.15 3.77 9.01
C LEU A 10 -14.19 3.99 10.10
N PRO A 11 -15.30 4.71 9.79
CA PRO A 11 -16.37 4.94 10.77
C PRO A 11 -17.01 3.64 11.25
N GLU A 12 -17.58 3.67 12.46
CA GLU A 12 -18.33 2.53 13.01
C GLU A 12 -19.49 2.10 12.12
N SER A 13 -20.08 3.05 11.38
CA SER A 13 -21.21 2.80 10.49
C SER A 13 -20.84 2.05 9.21
N THR A 14 -19.57 1.72 9.02
CA THR A 14 -19.10 1.03 7.81
C THR A 14 -19.75 -0.35 7.68
N ASP A 15 -20.27 -0.64 6.49
CA ASP A 15 -20.76 -1.98 6.17
C ASP A 15 -19.59 -2.85 5.71
N TRP A 16 -19.01 -3.57 6.64
CA TRP A 16 -17.81 -4.36 6.38
C TRP A 16 -18.05 -5.52 5.42
N SER A 17 -19.30 -5.96 5.26
CA SER A 17 -19.61 -7.04 4.33
C SER A 17 -19.37 -6.66 2.87
N LYS A 18 -19.33 -5.35 2.58
CA LYS A 18 -19.12 -4.82 1.22
C LYS A 18 -17.65 -4.51 0.92
N ILE A 19 -16.79 -4.52 1.92
CA ILE A 19 -15.38 -4.11 1.75
C ILE A 19 -14.60 -5.05 0.83
N PRO A 20 -14.68 -6.38 0.95
CA PRO A 20 -13.92 -7.27 0.04
C PRO A 20 -14.24 -7.03 -1.43
N ALA A 21 -15.51 -6.87 -1.79
CA ALA A 21 -15.90 -6.60 -3.18
C ALA A 21 -15.38 -5.25 -3.67
N LEU A 22 -15.42 -4.23 -2.81
CA LEU A 22 -14.86 -2.92 -3.13
C LEU A 22 -13.35 -3.01 -3.38
N MET A 23 -12.64 -3.72 -2.52
CA MET A 23 -11.19 -3.92 -2.68
C MET A 23 -10.86 -4.67 -3.97
N GLU A 24 -11.63 -5.71 -4.30
CA GLU A 24 -11.43 -6.43 -5.56
C GLU A 24 -11.64 -5.50 -6.76
N ASP A 25 -12.68 -4.69 -6.75
CA ASP A 25 -12.93 -3.72 -7.81
C ASP A 25 -11.75 -2.76 -7.95
N ARG A 26 -11.24 -2.23 -6.83
CA ARG A 26 -10.07 -1.33 -6.85
C ARG A 26 -8.84 -2.02 -7.41
N ALA A 27 -8.60 -3.28 -7.04
CA ALA A 27 -7.48 -4.05 -7.57
C ALA A 27 -7.58 -4.16 -9.09
N GLN A 28 -8.76 -4.46 -9.61
CA GLN A 28 -8.97 -4.64 -11.05
C GLN A 28 -8.90 -3.32 -11.84
N THR A 29 -9.42 -2.24 -11.29
CA THR A 29 -9.60 -0.99 -12.04
C THR A 29 -8.52 0.06 -11.79
N LEU A 30 -7.95 0.12 -10.60
CA LEU A 30 -6.99 1.16 -10.23
C LEU A 30 -5.57 0.65 -10.06
N TYR A 31 -5.39 -0.51 -9.44
CA TYR A 31 -4.06 -0.94 -9.02
C TYR A 31 -3.40 -1.94 -9.96
N ARG A 32 -4.18 -2.68 -10.73
CA ARG A 32 -3.67 -3.77 -11.56
C ARG A 32 -2.50 -3.38 -12.47
N ASN A 33 -2.55 -2.19 -13.06
CA ASN A 33 -1.52 -1.71 -13.98
C ASN A 33 -0.86 -0.42 -13.47
N MET A 34 -0.86 -0.21 -12.17
CA MET A 34 -0.32 1.02 -11.60
C MET A 34 1.21 1.05 -11.75
N PRO A 35 1.76 2.13 -12.37
CA PRO A 35 3.19 2.22 -12.57
C PRO A 35 3.98 2.15 -11.28
N GLY A 36 5.03 1.34 -11.27
CA GLY A 36 5.92 1.20 -10.13
C GLY A 36 5.43 0.27 -9.02
N LEU A 37 4.18 -0.17 -9.08
CA LEU A 37 3.65 -1.11 -8.09
C LEU A 37 4.01 -2.55 -8.46
N ILE A 38 4.73 -3.23 -7.58
CA ILE A 38 5.10 -4.63 -7.78
C ILE A 38 4.01 -5.55 -7.26
N SER A 39 3.56 -5.31 -6.02
CA SER A 39 2.52 -6.13 -5.42
C SER A 39 1.78 -5.34 -4.34
N LYS A 40 0.56 -5.76 -4.05
CA LYS A 40 -0.23 -5.18 -2.98
C LYS A 40 -1.14 -6.24 -2.39
N ALA A 41 -1.14 -6.35 -1.08
CA ALA A 41 -2.17 -7.07 -0.34
C ALA A 41 -3.14 -6.04 0.22
N PHE A 42 -4.41 -6.15 -0.15
CA PHE A 42 -5.46 -5.34 0.45
C PHE A 42 -5.85 -5.99 1.77
N ILE A 43 -5.87 -5.22 2.82
CA ILE A 43 -6.18 -5.71 4.16
C ILE A 43 -7.32 -4.92 4.78
N TYR A 44 -8.13 -5.59 5.58
CA TYR A 44 -9.19 -4.95 6.35
C TYR A 44 -9.39 -5.69 7.66
N ASP A 45 -9.83 -4.97 8.65
CA ASP A 45 -10.10 -5.55 9.97
C ASP A 45 -11.33 -4.85 10.56
N PRO A 46 -12.49 -5.54 10.61
CA PRO A 46 -13.70 -4.94 11.17
C PRO A 46 -13.59 -4.64 12.67
N VAL A 47 -12.76 -5.37 13.40
CA VAL A 47 -12.61 -5.17 14.85
C VAL A 47 -11.87 -3.86 15.13
N THR A 48 -10.75 -3.63 14.45
CA THR A 48 -9.99 -2.39 14.60
C THR A 48 -10.47 -1.29 13.67
N ARG A 49 -11.39 -1.59 12.75
CA ARG A 49 -11.93 -0.72 11.73
C ARG A 49 -10.85 -0.23 10.75
N GLU A 50 -9.85 -1.05 10.54
CA GLU A 50 -8.76 -0.71 9.63
C GLU A 50 -9.04 -1.16 8.21
N TYR A 51 -8.64 -0.32 7.26
CA TYR A 51 -8.79 -0.52 5.82
C TYR A 51 -7.53 -0.02 5.15
N GLY A 52 -6.87 -0.85 4.38
CA GLY A 52 -5.64 -0.40 3.75
C GLY A 52 -4.92 -1.48 2.95
N GLY A 53 -3.61 -1.42 2.98
CA GLY A 53 -2.80 -2.36 2.23
C GLY A 53 -1.36 -2.41 2.65
N ASN A 54 -0.74 -3.51 2.27
CA ASN A 54 0.70 -3.68 2.31
C ASN A 54 1.19 -3.72 0.87
N TYR A 55 2.10 -2.82 0.52
CA TYR A 55 2.53 -2.61 -0.86
C TYR A 55 4.02 -2.87 -1.00
N VAL A 56 4.41 -3.34 -2.17
CA VAL A 56 5.81 -3.36 -2.59
C VAL A 56 5.93 -2.52 -3.86
N TRP A 57 6.84 -1.54 -3.84
CA TRP A 57 7.05 -0.59 -4.92
C TRP A 57 8.47 -0.69 -5.46
N GLU A 58 8.63 -0.39 -6.75
CA GLU A 58 9.94 -0.41 -7.41
C GLU A 58 10.89 0.64 -6.87
N SER A 59 10.36 1.83 -6.50
CA SER A 59 11.20 2.96 -6.12
C SER A 59 10.50 3.85 -5.11
N ARG A 60 11.28 4.70 -4.45
CA ARG A 60 10.74 5.72 -3.55
C ARG A 60 9.93 6.76 -4.33
N GLU A 61 10.37 7.09 -5.54
CA GLU A 61 9.67 8.05 -6.39
C GLU A 61 8.26 7.56 -6.74
N ALA A 62 8.09 6.26 -6.97
CA ALA A 62 6.78 5.68 -7.22
C ALA A 62 5.86 5.81 -6.00
N ILE A 63 6.39 5.62 -4.80
CA ILE A 63 5.64 5.83 -3.57
C ILE A 63 5.23 7.30 -3.43
N ASP A 64 6.16 8.22 -3.65
CA ASP A 64 5.88 9.65 -3.52
C ASP A 64 4.78 10.08 -4.50
N ALA A 65 4.83 9.58 -5.73
CA ALA A 65 3.79 9.84 -6.73
C ALA A 65 2.43 9.26 -6.29
N PHE A 66 2.42 8.06 -5.72
CA PHE A 66 1.19 7.44 -5.22
C PHE A 66 0.61 8.25 -4.06
N LEU A 67 1.43 8.63 -3.09
CA LEU A 67 0.96 9.39 -1.93
C LEU A 67 0.42 10.77 -2.32
N ALA A 68 0.90 11.34 -3.44
CA ALA A 68 0.42 12.60 -3.98
C ALA A 68 -0.75 12.43 -4.94
N SER A 69 -1.19 11.21 -5.21
CA SER A 69 -2.23 10.94 -6.22
C SER A 69 -3.63 11.32 -5.75
N ALA A 70 -4.53 11.46 -6.72
CA ALA A 70 -5.95 11.70 -6.45
C ALA A 70 -6.58 10.53 -5.67
N ILE A 71 -6.08 9.31 -5.85
CA ILE A 71 -6.57 8.14 -5.11
C ILE A 71 -6.41 8.35 -3.61
N VAL A 72 -5.22 8.75 -3.18
CA VAL A 72 -4.93 8.99 -1.77
C VAL A 72 -5.64 10.24 -1.28
N ALA A 73 -5.68 11.30 -2.08
CA ALA A 73 -6.38 12.54 -1.71
C ALA A 73 -7.87 12.30 -1.45
N GLN A 74 -8.53 11.51 -2.29
CA GLN A 74 -9.94 11.17 -2.11
C GLN A 74 -10.16 10.31 -0.86
N ALA A 75 -9.27 9.38 -0.58
CA ALA A 75 -9.36 8.56 0.62
C ALA A 75 -9.19 9.41 1.88
N ARG A 76 -8.27 10.37 1.86
CA ARG A 76 -8.08 11.31 2.99
C ARG A 76 -9.30 12.18 3.23
N GLU A 77 -9.92 12.65 2.17
CA GLU A 77 -11.16 13.43 2.27
C GLU A 77 -12.26 12.64 2.95
N LYS A 78 -12.34 11.35 2.64
CA LYS A 78 -13.40 10.48 3.09
C LYS A 78 -13.16 9.94 4.50
N PHE A 79 -11.92 9.61 4.85
CA PHE A 79 -11.57 8.86 6.05
C PHE A 79 -10.57 9.55 6.97
N GLY A 80 -10.06 10.72 6.58
CA GLY A 80 -8.99 11.39 7.32
C GLY A 80 -7.61 10.89 6.94
N ASP A 81 -6.60 11.30 7.70
CA ASP A 81 -5.22 10.96 7.38
C ASP A 81 -4.91 9.49 7.66
N PRO A 82 -4.20 8.82 6.76
CA PRO A 82 -3.79 7.44 6.99
C PRO A 82 -2.61 7.34 7.96
N ILE A 83 -2.49 6.19 8.57
CA ILE A 83 -1.27 5.78 9.27
C ILE A 83 -0.45 5.02 8.24
N PHE A 84 0.78 5.45 7.98
CA PHE A 84 1.62 4.74 7.02
C PHE A 84 3.09 4.77 7.40
N SER A 85 3.84 3.79 6.85
CA SER A 85 5.28 3.72 6.99
C SER A 85 5.92 3.23 5.70
N VAL A 86 7.14 3.68 5.45
CA VAL A 86 7.92 3.33 4.25
C VAL A 86 9.27 2.79 4.69
N HIS A 87 9.66 1.65 4.13
CA HIS A 87 10.95 1.04 4.43
C HIS A 87 11.61 0.54 3.15
N PRO A 88 12.93 0.73 2.99
CA PRO A 88 13.64 0.05 1.93
C PRO A 88 13.64 -1.46 2.17
N ILE A 89 13.58 -2.22 1.09
CA ILE A 89 13.57 -3.69 1.14
C ILE A 89 14.98 -4.19 0.89
N ALA A 90 15.52 -4.96 1.84
CA ALA A 90 16.82 -5.59 1.69
C ALA A 90 16.75 -6.84 0.81
N VAL A 91 15.74 -7.66 1.03
CA VAL A 91 15.50 -8.90 0.30
C VAL A 91 14.01 -9.10 0.15
N TYR A 92 13.55 -9.43 -1.05
CA TYR A 92 12.15 -9.74 -1.32
C TYR A 92 12.03 -11.21 -1.66
N LEU A 93 11.30 -11.95 -0.85
CA LEU A 93 11.04 -13.37 -1.08
C LEU A 93 9.65 -13.53 -1.65
N ASP A 94 9.55 -13.97 -2.90
CA ASP A 94 8.28 -14.14 -3.59
C ASP A 94 8.16 -15.59 -4.06
N ARG A 95 7.30 -16.36 -3.41
CA ARG A 95 7.02 -17.77 -3.74
C ARG A 95 8.29 -18.60 -3.90
N GLY A 96 9.23 -18.47 -2.96
CA GLY A 96 10.51 -19.17 -3.01
C GLY A 96 11.56 -18.48 -3.87
N HIS A 97 11.22 -17.41 -4.60
CA HIS A 97 12.17 -16.59 -5.34
C HIS A 97 12.79 -15.55 -4.43
N VAL A 98 14.10 -15.59 -4.31
CA VAL A 98 14.86 -14.61 -3.54
C VAL A 98 15.31 -13.50 -4.47
N ILE A 99 14.84 -12.28 -4.22
CA ILE A 99 15.17 -11.11 -5.03
C ILE A 99 15.93 -10.12 -4.15
N VAL A 100 17.16 -9.79 -4.56
CA VAL A 100 17.94 -8.75 -3.92
C VAL A 100 17.89 -7.51 -4.79
N PRO A 101 17.20 -6.43 -4.36
CA PRO A 101 17.06 -5.25 -5.18
C PRO A 101 18.41 -4.60 -5.49
N THR A 102 18.60 -4.19 -6.75
CA THR A 102 19.81 -3.48 -7.16
C THR A 102 19.76 -2.00 -6.78
N ASP A 103 18.56 -1.49 -6.47
CA ASP A 103 18.33 -0.13 -6.02
C ASP A 103 18.28 -0.03 -4.50
N ALA A 104 19.03 -0.89 -3.81
CA ALA A 104 19.06 -0.88 -2.35
C ALA A 104 19.35 0.54 -1.83
N ALA A 105 18.73 0.87 -0.69
CA ALA A 105 18.94 2.17 -0.08
C ALA A 105 20.44 2.40 0.16
N PRO A 106 20.92 3.64 -0.01
CA PRO A 106 22.33 3.94 0.26
C PRO A 106 22.73 3.50 1.66
N ALA A 107 23.94 2.97 1.78
CA ALA A 107 24.47 2.58 3.07
C ALA A 107 24.47 3.77 4.01
N ARG A 108 23.98 3.55 5.22
CA ARG A 108 23.98 4.58 6.23
C ARG A 108 25.39 4.79 6.73
N LYS A 109 25.80 6.03 6.74
CA LYS A 109 27.03 6.40 7.42
C LYS A 109 26.70 6.50 8.89
N SER A 110 27.06 5.52 9.58
CA SER A 110 26.84 5.50 11.01
C SER A 110 27.93 6.22 11.75
#